data_de7d26c16e202c172d0a263fb1305c89
#
_entry.id   de7d26c16e202c172d0a263fb1305c89
#
_cell.length_a   1.000
_cell.length_b   1.000
_cell.length_c   1.000
_cell.angle_alpha   90.00
_cell.angle_beta   90.00
_cell.angle_gamma   90.00
#
_symmetry.space_group_name_H-M   'P 1'
#
loop_
_entity.id
_entity.type
_entity.pdbx_description
1 polymer ?
#
loop_
_entity_poly.entity_id
_entity_poly.type
_entity_poly.pdbx_seq_one_letter_code
_entity_poly.pdbx_strand_id
1 'polypeptide(L)'
;MDPSVERDFNPRVAAPRFADEAPRRSALSQRAMALVAERRRLAYGEGPREFVDLYRPSVPNGWLAVYFHGGYWRAGHPEDYAFVAGPLLAAGATVAIPGYDLCPSITLAGIVAQARAARDRLVSDTVMPGVVPGRVLLSGSSAGGHLAAMLMLDGPAAWPAPPVAALITGVYDLEPVLRTSVNEALHLRGEDVEPLSPLRRGGRLHCSRLLVAVGQDEPDAWKAMSRRIAQRAIGEGTDCAYLEIAGCDHFSVNTELGLDGRLARAVAALTQAST
;
A
#
# COMPACT_ATOMS: atom_id res chain seq x y z
N MET A 1 3.95 -26.57 8.16
CA MET A 1 3.52 -25.30 8.81
C MET A 1 4.20 -25.22 10.18
N ASP A 2 4.82 -24.10 10.51
CA ASP A 2 5.43 -23.83 11.82
C ASP A 2 4.47 -22.97 12.63
N PRO A 3 3.94 -23.46 13.79
CA PRO A 3 2.93 -22.72 14.56
C PRO A 3 3.38 -21.37 15.09
N SER A 4 4.67 -21.18 15.35
CA SER A 4 5.23 -19.88 15.78
C SER A 4 5.24 -18.90 14.62
N VAL A 5 5.69 -19.34 13.45
CA VAL A 5 5.71 -18.52 12.23
C VAL A 5 4.29 -18.23 11.75
N GLU A 6 3.37 -19.20 11.86
CA GLU A 6 1.95 -18.98 11.53
C GLU A 6 1.34 -17.87 12.38
N ARG A 7 1.54 -17.91 13.69
CA ARG A 7 1.04 -16.87 14.60
C ARG A 7 1.65 -15.51 14.29
N ASP A 8 2.94 -15.46 13.99
CA ASP A 8 3.66 -14.20 13.79
C ASP A 8 3.38 -13.59 12.40
N PHE A 9 3.13 -14.41 11.37
CA PHE A 9 2.99 -13.93 9.99
C PHE A 9 1.61 -14.13 9.36
N ASN A 10 0.63 -14.72 10.08
CA ASN A 10 -0.76 -14.72 9.67
C ASN A 10 -1.58 -13.76 10.54
N PRO A 11 -1.85 -12.51 10.06
CA PRO A 11 -2.55 -11.50 10.85
C PRO A 11 -3.93 -11.93 11.34
N ARG A 12 -4.61 -12.84 10.63
CA ARG A 12 -5.92 -13.36 11.08
C ARG A 12 -5.82 -14.19 12.34
N VAL A 13 -4.65 -14.80 12.59
CA VAL A 13 -4.38 -15.56 13.83
C VAL A 13 -3.96 -14.61 14.95
N ALA A 14 -3.19 -13.57 14.62
CA ALA A 14 -2.65 -12.61 15.58
C ALA A 14 -3.66 -11.53 16.03
N ALA A 15 -4.66 -11.20 15.20
CA ALA A 15 -5.62 -10.12 15.45
C ALA A 15 -7.07 -10.64 15.47
N PRO A 16 -7.57 -11.13 16.60
CA PRO A 16 -8.91 -11.75 16.71
C PRO A 16 -10.06 -10.76 16.45
N ARG A 17 -9.84 -9.46 16.57
CA ARG A 17 -10.86 -8.41 16.33
C ARG A 17 -10.98 -7.98 14.86
N PHE A 18 -10.37 -8.68 13.97
CA PHE A 18 -10.42 -8.35 12.54
C PHE A 18 -11.86 -8.11 12.02
N ALA A 19 -12.86 -8.90 12.51
CA ALA A 19 -14.26 -8.74 12.12
C ALA A 19 -14.88 -7.40 12.53
N ASP A 20 -14.38 -6.76 13.59
CA ASP A 20 -14.89 -5.48 14.10
C ASP A 20 -14.53 -4.32 13.18
N GLU A 21 -13.51 -4.47 12.35
CA GLU A 21 -13.03 -3.41 11.47
C GLU A 21 -13.89 -3.20 10.21
N ALA A 22 -14.60 -4.22 9.75
CA ALA A 22 -15.41 -4.12 8.53
C ALA A 22 -16.55 -3.08 8.63
N PRO A 23 -17.35 -3.02 9.70
CA PRO A 23 -18.38 -1.98 9.86
C PRO A 23 -17.76 -0.57 9.96
N ARG A 24 -16.63 -0.41 10.66
CA ARG A 24 -15.92 0.87 10.79
C ARG A 24 -15.45 1.37 9.44
N ARG A 25 -14.81 0.50 8.63
CA ARG A 25 -14.34 0.83 7.28
C ARG A 25 -15.48 1.18 6.35
N SER A 26 -16.61 0.49 6.44
CA SER A 26 -17.81 0.81 5.66
C SER A 26 -18.31 2.22 5.95
N ALA A 27 -18.44 2.61 7.22
CA ALA A 27 -18.84 3.96 7.62
C ALA A 27 -17.84 5.02 7.15
N LEU A 28 -16.53 4.74 7.27
CA LEU A 28 -15.49 5.64 6.79
C LEU A 28 -15.49 5.77 5.27
N SER A 29 -15.75 4.68 4.53
CA SER A 29 -15.90 4.72 3.07
C SER A 29 -17.06 5.61 2.63
N GLN A 30 -18.22 5.53 3.32
CA GLN A 30 -19.35 6.42 3.05
C GLN A 30 -18.97 7.90 3.27
N ARG A 31 -18.24 8.21 4.33
CA ARG A 31 -17.75 9.57 4.59
C ARG A 31 -16.74 10.03 3.54
N ALA A 32 -15.83 9.15 3.13
CA ALA A 32 -14.88 9.46 2.06
C ALA A 32 -15.58 9.76 0.73
N MET A 33 -16.60 8.97 0.38
CA MET A 33 -17.36 9.16 -0.85
C MET A 33 -18.13 10.48 -0.90
N ALA A 34 -18.51 11.06 0.24
CA ALA A 34 -19.11 12.39 0.32
C ALA A 34 -18.14 13.53 -0.11
N LEU A 35 -16.82 13.29 -0.12
CA LEU A 35 -15.79 14.24 -0.55
C LEU A 35 -15.45 14.11 -2.05
N VAL A 36 -15.97 13.09 -2.72
CA VAL A 36 -15.66 12.80 -4.12
C VAL A 36 -16.54 13.67 -5.05
N ALA A 37 -15.89 14.54 -5.81
CA ALA A 37 -16.55 15.32 -6.85
C ALA A 37 -16.71 14.55 -8.18
N GLU A 38 -15.73 13.68 -8.48
CA GLU A 38 -15.75 12.82 -9.67
C GLU A 38 -15.16 11.45 -9.33
N ARG A 39 -15.88 10.39 -9.73
CA ARG A 39 -15.38 9.01 -9.71
C ARG A 39 -15.20 8.49 -11.13
N ARG A 40 -14.05 7.89 -11.41
CA ARG A 40 -13.77 7.21 -12.68
C ARG A 40 -13.15 5.85 -12.42
N ARG A 41 -13.37 4.93 -13.38
CA ARG A 41 -12.65 3.66 -13.43
C ARG A 41 -11.83 3.63 -14.72
N LEU A 42 -10.51 3.42 -14.58
CA LEU A 42 -9.59 3.33 -15.72
C LEU A 42 -9.09 1.89 -15.84
N ALA A 43 -9.31 1.25 -16.98
CA ALA A 43 -8.66 -0.02 -17.26
C ALA A 43 -7.15 0.21 -17.52
N TYR A 44 -6.31 -0.71 -17.01
CA TYR A 44 -4.89 -0.77 -17.32
C TYR A 44 -4.49 -2.10 -17.99
N GLY A 45 -5.44 -3.03 -18.13
CA GLY A 45 -5.34 -4.31 -18.80
C GLY A 45 -6.72 -4.81 -19.22
N GLU A 46 -6.80 -6.07 -19.67
CA GLU A 46 -8.04 -6.69 -20.17
C GLU A 46 -8.78 -7.51 -19.10
N GLY A 47 -8.12 -7.83 -18.00
CA GLY A 47 -8.68 -8.62 -16.91
C GLY A 47 -9.73 -7.86 -16.11
N PRO A 48 -10.69 -8.57 -15.50
CA PRO A 48 -11.80 -7.95 -14.76
C PRO A 48 -11.34 -7.19 -13.51
N ARG A 49 -10.12 -7.41 -13.04
CA ARG A 49 -9.52 -6.72 -11.89
C ARG A 49 -8.40 -5.76 -12.30
N GLU A 50 -8.08 -5.66 -13.59
CA GLU A 50 -7.04 -4.79 -14.13
C GLU A 50 -7.57 -3.38 -14.41
N PHE A 51 -8.01 -2.72 -13.34
CA PHE A 51 -8.53 -1.36 -13.36
C PHE A 51 -8.01 -0.54 -12.16
N VAL A 52 -8.14 0.76 -12.26
CA VAL A 52 -7.89 1.71 -11.16
C VAL A 52 -9.18 2.46 -10.88
N ASP A 53 -9.65 2.45 -9.65
CA ASP A 53 -10.68 3.36 -9.18
C ASP A 53 -10.03 4.70 -8.82
N LEU A 54 -10.50 5.77 -9.47
CA LEU A 54 -10.06 7.15 -9.26
C LEU A 54 -11.15 7.94 -8.53
N TYR A 55 -10.72 8.66 -7.50
CA TYR A 55 -11.54 9.56 -6.71
C TYR A 55 -10.92 10.95 -6.74
N ARG A 56 -11.65 11.92 -7.25
CA ARG A 56 -11.17 13.28 -7.42
C ARG A 56 -11.91 14.24 -6.49
N PRO A 57 -11.20 15.13 -5.76
CA PRO A 57 -11.82 16.17 -4.95
C PRO A 57 -12.35 17.32 -5.84
N SER A 58 -13.20 18.18 -5.27
CA SER A 58 -13.70 19.39 -5.97
C SER A 58 -12.58 20.40 -6.25
N VAL A 59 -11.57 20.48 -5.39
CA VAL A 59 -10.42 21.38 -5.53
C VAL A 59 -9.14 20.57 -5.45
N PRO A 60 -8.59 20.12 -6.60
CA PRO A 60 -7.34 19.36 -6.63
C PRO A 60 -6.12 20.21 -6.27
N ASN A 61 -5.20 19.64 -5.46
CA ASN A 61 -3.92 20.26 -5.09
C ASN A 61 -2.74 19.87 -5.98
N GLY A 62 -2.99 19.08 -7.03
CA GLY A 62 -1.98 18.59 -7.96
C GLY A 62 -1.35 17.25 -7.60
N TRP A 63 -1.62 16.67 -6.44
CA TRP A 63 -1.10 15.36 -6.03
C TRP A 63 -1.97 14.21 -6.51
N LEU A 64 -1.30 13.12 -6.92
CA LEU A 64 -1.88 11.80 -7.16
C LEU A 64 -1.44 10.86 -6.03
N ALA A 65 -2.37 10.43 -5.20
CA ALA A 65 -2.15 9.43 -4.17
C ALA A 65 -2.56 8.04 -4.69
N VAL A 66 -1.58 7.17 -4.92
CA VAL A 66 -1.79 5.79 -5.35
C VAL A 66 -1.73 4.90 -4.12
N TYR A 67 -2.79 4.11 -3.88
CA TYR A 67 -2.87 3.21 -2.74
C TYR A 67 -3.16 1.78 -3.19
N PHE A 68 -2.23 0.86 -2.93
CA PHE A 68 -2.41 -0.57 -3.13
C PHE A 68 -3.02 -1.22 -1.89
N HIS A 69 -4.12 -1.95 -2.09
CA HIS A 69 -4.83 -2.59 -0.99
C HIS A 69 -4.10 -3.82 -0.43
N GLY A 70 -4.45 -4.20 0.80
CA GLY A 70 -4.00 -5.43 1.44
C GLY A 70 -4.84 -6.66 1.05
N GLY A 71 -4.62 -7.76 1.78
CA GLY A 71 -5.37 -9.01 1.59
C GLY A 71 -4.48 -10.22 1.26
N TYR A 72 -3.18 -10.13 1.58
CA TYR A 72 -2.20 -11.19 1.35
C TYR A 72 -2.18 -11.70 -0.10
N TRP A 73 -2.41 -10.82 -1.07
CA TRP A 73 -2.51 -11.11 -2.52
C TRP A 73 -3.54 -12.18 -2.90
N ARG A 74 -4.41 -12.60 -1.99
CA ARG A 74 -5.45 -13.64 -2.18
C ARG A 74 -6.86 -13.17 -1.83
N ALA A 75 -7.01 -11.93 -1.40
CA ALA A 75 -8.30 -11.35 -1.02
C ALA A 75 -8.25 -9.82 -1.18
N GLY A 76 -9.41 -9.17 -1.05
CA GLY A 76 -9.58 -7.73 -1.13
C GLY A 76 -10.05 -7.25 -2.49
N HIS A 77 -10.63 -6.06 -2.48
CA HIS A 77 -11.07 -5.34 -3.68
C HIS A 77 -10.86 -3.84 -3.44
N PRO A 78 -10.55 -3.02 -4.45
CA PRO A 78 -10.35 -1.57 -4.28
C PRO A 78 -11.47 -0.87 -3.50
N GLU A 79 -12.72 -1.28 -3.71
CA GLU A 79 -13.89 -0.69 -3.05
C GLU A 79 -13.90 -0.92 -1.53
N ASP A 80 -13.32 -2.04 -1.04
CA ASP A 80 -13.20 -2.34 0.39
C ASP A 80 -12.25 -1.36 1.11
N TYR A 81 -11.43 -0.64 0.33
CA TYR A 81 -10.42 0.29 0.81
C TYR A 81 -10.72 1.76 0.46
N ALA A 82 -11.93 2.07 -0.03
CA ALA A 82 -12.32 3.44 -0.35
C ALA A 82 -12.20 4.41 0.85
N PHE A 83 -12.23 3.90 2.08
CA PHE A 83 -12.07 4.68 3.31
C PHE A 83 -10.72 5.42 3.40
N VAL A 84 -9.65 4.87 2.80
CA VAL A 84 -8.33 5.53 2.83
C VAL A 84 -8.30 6.83 2.05
N ALA A 85 -9.25 7.02 1.14
CA ALA A 85 -9.33 8.22 0.31
C ALA A 85 -9.75 9.47 1.11
N GLY A 86 -10.49 9.31 2.23
CA GLY A 86 -11.08 10.44 2.94
C GLY A 86 -10.10 11.55 3.31
N PRO A 87 -9.06 11.29 4.12
CA PRO A 87 -8.09 12.31 4.51
C PRO A 87 -7.28 12.89 3.33
N LEU A 88 -7.01 12.08 2.31
CA LEU A 88 -6.28 12.50 1.12
C LEU A 88 -7.13 13.43 0.23
N LEU A 89 -8.42 13.10 0.04
CA LEU A 89 -9.38 13.96 -0.66
C LEU A 89 -9.59 15.28 0.09
N ALA A 90 -9.69 15.22 1.42
CA ALA A 90 -9.79 16.43 2.26
C ALA A 90 -8.54 17.31 2.15
N ALA A 91 -7.36 16.73 1.92
CA ALA A 91 -6.13 17.45 1.62
C ALA A 91 -6.04 17.94 0.17
N GLY A 92 -6.99 17.59 -0.71
CA GLY A 92 -7.04 17.98 -2.12
C GLY A 92 -6.32 17.03 -3.07
N ALA A 93 -5.84 15.88 -2.62
CA ALA A 93 -5.20 14.90 -3.51
C ALA A 93 -6.23 14.11 -4.31
N THR A 94 -5.94 13.84 -5.59
CA THR A 94 -6.65 12.81 -6.37
C THR A 94 -6.17 11.44 -5.89
N VAL A 95 -7.10 10.54 -5.59
CA VAL A 95 -6.77 9.20 -5.04
C VAL A 95 -7.03 8.12 -6.08
N ALA A 96 -6.05 7.26 -6.29
CA ALA A 96 -6.10 6.11 -7.18
C ALA A 96 -5.94 4.82 -6.37
N ILE A 97 -6.89 3.90 -6.49
CA ILE A 97 -6.82 2.58 -5.84
C ILE A 97 -6.84 1.51 -6.95
N PRO A 98 -5.66 0.98 -7.33
CA PRO A 98 -5.58 -0.10 -8.31
C PRO A 98 -6.18 -1.41 -7.78
N GLY A 99 -6.97 -2.07 -8.64
CA GLY A 99 -7.26 -3.49 -8.52
C GLY A 99 -6.08 -4.32 -9.04
N TYR A 100 -6.08 -5.59 -8.73
CA TYR A 100 -5.16 -6.59 -9.27
C TYR A 100 -5.75 -7.98 -9.06
N ASP A 101 -5.35 -8.94 -9.88
CA ASP A 101 -5.77 -10.33 -9.74
C ASP A 101 -5.20 -10.96 -8.47
N LEU A 102 -5.81 -12.05 -8.03
CA LEU A 102 -5.50 -12.67 -6.74
C LEU A 102 -4.97 -14.10 -6.93
N CYS A 103 -4.03 -14.49 -6.09
CA CYS A 103 -3.60 -15.88 -5.98
C CYS A 103 -4.79 -16.76 -5.52
N PRO A 104 -4.90 -18.01 -6.00
CA PRO A 104 -3.93 -18.70 -6.84
C PRO A 104 -4.13 -18.52 -8.36
N SER A 105 -5.10 -17.69 -8.81
CA SER A 105 -5.38 -17.50 -10.25
C SER A 105 -4.22 -16.88 -11.02
N ILE A 106 -3.35 -16.17 -10.32
CA ILE A 106 -2.12 -15.56 -10.83
C ILE A 106 -1.00 -15.74 -9.78
N THR A 107 0.26 -15.72 -10.21
CA THR A 107 1.41 -15.72 -9.29
C THR A 107 1.65 -14.35 -8.66
N LEU A 108 2.39 -14.30 -7.54
CA LEU A 108 2.80 -13.03 -6.94
C LEU A 108 3.65 -12.18 -7.91
N ALA A 109 4.50 -12.81 -8.70
CA ALA A 109 5.26 -12.12 -9.76
C ALA A 109 4.32 -11.46 -10.79
N GLY A 110 3.24 -12.15 -11.17
CA GLY A 110 2.20 -11.61 -12.04
C GLY A 110 1.47 -10.42 -11.41
N ILE A 111 1.16 -10.49 -10.11
CA ILE A 111 0.54 -9.35 -9.40
C ILE A 111 1.48 -8.13 -9.37
N VAL A 112 2.78 -8.35 -9.15
CA VAL A 112 3.78 -7.26 -9.22
C VAL A 112 3.85 -6.67 -10.63
N ALA A 113 3.71 -7.49 -11.69
CA ALA A 113 3.64 -7.00 -13.07
C ALA A 113 2.36 -6.16 -13.31
N GLN A 114 1.21 -6.59 -12.78
CA GLN A 114 -0.03 -5.81 -12.84
C GLN A 114 0.09 -4.49 -12.07
N ALA A 115 0.74 -4.47 -10.90
CA ALA A 115 1.01 -3.23 -10.17
C ALA A 115 1.87 -2.24 -10.98
N ARG A 116 2.86 -2.75 -11.75
CA ARG A 116 3.65 -1.96 -12.70
C ARG A 116 2.79 -1.40 -13.83
N ALA A 117 1.95 -2.23 -14.44
CA ALA A 117 1.04 -1.79 -15.50
C ALA A 117 0.07 -0.71 -15.00
N ALA A 118 -0.47 -0.84 -13.79
CA ALA A 118 -1.33 0.17 -13.17
C ALA A 118 -0.57 1.49 -12.95
N ARG A 119 0.68 1.44 -12.45
CA ARG A 119 1.57 2.60 -12.32
C ARG A 119 1.80 3.26 -13.67
N ASP A 120 2.21 2.49 -14.67
CA ASP A 120 2.55 3.00 -16.01
C ASP A 120 1.33 3.67 -16.65
N ARG A 121 0.15 3.09 -16.47
CA ARG A 121 -1.12 3.69 -16.90
C ARG A 121 -1.39 5.02 -16.20
N LEU A 122 -1.13 5.11 -14.89
CA LEU A 122 -1.34 6.32 -14.10
C LEU A 122 -0.35 7.43 -14.41
N VAL A 123 0.92 7.10 -14.67
CA VAL A 123 1.96 8.11 -14.95
C VAL A 123 1.99 8.53 -16.42
N SER A 124 1.51 7.68 -17.35
CA SER A 124 1.40 7.99 -18.78
C SER A 124 0.16 8.81 -19.10
N ASP A 125 -0.87 8.77 -18.25
CA ASP A 125 -2.09 9.55 -18.45
C ASP A 125 -1.83 11.02 -18.07
N THR A 126 -1.15 11.72 -18.98
CA THR A 126 -0.87 13.16 -18.86
C THR A 126 -2.15 14.02 -18.82
N VAL A 127 -3.31 13.41 -18.89
CA VAL A 127 -4.63 14.04 -18.98
C VAL A 127 -5.49 13.75 -17.74
N MET A 128 -4.89 13.49 -16.56
CA MET A 128 -5.70 13.57 -15.33
C MET A 128 -5.84 15.05 -14.93
N PRO A 129 -7.03 15.66 -15.16
CA PRO A 129 -7.21 17.06 -14.87
C PRO A 129 -6.87 17.36 -13.40
N GLY A 130 -6.00 18.34 -13.18
CA GLY A 130 -5.61 18.77 -11.83
C GLY A 130 -4.54 17.92 -11.14
N VAL A 131 -3.90 16.97 -11.82
CA VAL A 131 -2.69 16.27 -11.35
C VAL A 131 -1.46 16.89 -12.01
N VAL A 132 -0.43 17.17 -11.22
CA VAL A 132 0.87 17.65 -11.69
C VAL A 132 1.81 16.45 -11.87
N PRO A 133 2.39 16.25 -13.06
CA PRO A 133 3.36 15.17 -13.28
C PRO A 133 4.48 15.19 -12.23
N GLY A 134 4.77 14.03 -11.65
CA GLY A 134 5.81 13.90 -10.61
C GLY A 134 5.34 14.17 -9.18
N ARG A 135 4.15 14.71 -8.95
CA ARG A 135 3.56 14.80 -7.60
C ARG A 135 2.79 13.53 -7.25
N VAL A 136 3.51 12.49 -6.90
CA VAL A 136 2.95 11.17 -6.59
C VAL A 136 3.24 10.79 -5.15
N LEU A 137 2.18 10.41 -4.41
CA LEU A 137 2.26 9.64 -3.18
C LEU A 137 2.00 8.17 -3.53
N LEU A 138 3.02 7.33 -3.36
CA LEU A 138 2.91 5.87 -3.52
C LEU A 138 2.69 5.24 -2.14
N SER A 139 1.59 4.54 -1.97
CA SER A 139 1.26 3.96 -0.67
C SER A 139 0.60 2.59 -0.78
N GLY A 140 0.55 1.90 0.34
CA GLY A 140 -0.16 0.64 0.45
C GLY A 140 -0.01 0.03 1.84
N SER A 141 -0.89 -0.92 2.14
CA SER A 141 -0.86 -1.61 3.42
C SER A 141 -0.75 -3.13 3.25
N SER A 142 -0.03 -3.79 4.16
CA SER A 142 0.14 -5.25 4.15
C SER A 142 0.69 -5.73 2.79
N ALA A 143 -0.02 -6.59 2.08
CA ALA A 143 0.32 -6.98 0.69
C ALA A 143 0.46 -5.77 -0.25
N GLY A 144 -0.34 -4.72 -0.07
CA GLY A 144 -0.20 -3.47 -0.85
C GLY A 144 1.05 -2.68 -0.50
N GLY A 145 1.48 -2.70 0.76
CA GLY A 145 2.77 -2.13 1.18
C GLY A 145 3.96 -2.84 0.52
N HIS A 146 3.87 -4.16 0.34
CA HIS A 146 4.82 -4.91 -0.45
C HIS A 146 4.83 -4.43 -1.92
N LEU A 147 3.66 -4.33 -2.56
CA LEU A 147 3.58 -3.89 -3.97
C LEU A 147 4.17 -2.49 -4.15
N ALA A 148 3.84 -1.55 -3.25
CA ALA A 148 4.42 -0.21 -3.26
C ALA A 148 5.95 -0.25 -3.12
N ALA A 149 6.50 -1.05 -2.20
CA ALA A 149 7.94 -1.21 -2.02
C ALA A 149 8.60 -1.85 -3.25
N MET A 150 7.96 -2.84 -3.90
CA MET A 150 8.45 -3.43 -5.14
C MET A 150 8.54 -2.41 -6.28
N LEU A 151 7.55 -1.53 -6.40
CA LEU A 151 7.56 -0.44 -7.40
C LEU A 151 8.65 0.60 -7.13
N MET A 152 9.01 0.85 -5.87
CA MET A 152 10.14 1.73 -5.52
C MET A 152 11.50 1.15 -5.97
N LEU A 153 11.60 -0.18 -6.11
CA LEU A 153 12.81 -0.87 -6.56
C LEU A 153 12.97 -0.93 -8.10
N ASP A 154 12.00 -0.44 -8.87
CA ASP A 154 12.06 -0.46 -10.35
C ASP A 154 12.98 0.64 -10.92
N GLY A 155 13.53 1.50 -10.08
CA GLY A 155 14.49 2.53 -10.49
C GLY A 155 13.86 3.87 -10.90
N PRO A 156 14.70 4.88 -11.14
CA PRO A 156 14.25 6.25 -11.34
C PRO A 156 13.49 6.45 -12.66
N ALA A 157 13.79 5.66 -13.69
CA ALA A 157 13.11 5.75 -14.99
C ALA A 157 11.62 5.34 -14.96
N ALA A 158 11.20 4.65 -13.90
CA ALA A 158 9.82 4.22 -13.72
C ALA A 158 8.86 5.35 -13.31
N TRP A 159 9.37 6.53 -12.96
CA TRP A 159 8.60 7.64 -12.41
C TRP A 159 9.01 8.96 -13.06
N PRO A 160 8.07 9.89 -13.32
CA PRO A 160 8.42 11.25 -13.81
C PRO A 160 9.31 12.03 -12.83
N ALA A 161 9.16 11.76 -11.53
CA ALA A 161 10.04 12.21 -10.45
C ALA A 161 9.97 11.19 -9.32
N PRO A 162 10.97 11.09 -8.41
CA PRO A 162 10.92 10.18 -7.28
C PRO A 162 9.66 10.45 -6.43
N PRO A 163 8.76 9.47 -6.24
CA PRO A 163 7.55 9.68 -5.46
C PRO A 163 7.89 9.92 -3.98
N VAL A 164 6.98 10.55 -3.24
CA VAL A 164 6.93 10.34 -1.80
C VAL A 164 6.22 9.01 -1.52
N ALA A 165 6.53 8.33 -0.43
CA ALA A 165 5.95 7.02 -0.18
C ALA A 165 5.46 6.84 1.26
N ALA A 166 4.42 5.99 1.43
CA ALA A 166 3.93 5.56 2.73
C ALA A 166 3.69 4.04 2.73
N LEU A 167 4.49 3.31 3.50
CA LEU A 167 4.43 1.87 3.64
C LEU A 167 3.83 1.50 5.00
N ILE A 168 2.62 0.93 4.99
CA ILE A 168 1.88 0.63 6.22
C ILE A 168 1.87 -0.88 6.45
N THR A 169 2.53 -1.33 7.52
CA THR A 169 2.55 -2.73 7.96
C THR A 169 2.74 -3.74 6.81
N GLY A 170 3.69 -3.46 5.91
CA GLY A 170 3.87 -4.25 4.68
C GLY A 170 4.65 -5.55 4.91
N VAL A 171 4.51 -6.48 3.95
CA VAL A 171 5.29 -7.72 3.88
C VAL A 171 6.55 -7.48 3.06
N TYR A 172 7.71 -7.32 3.70
CA TYR A 172 8.94 -6.96 2.99
C TYR A 172 9.95 -8.11 2.87
N ASP A 173 9.69 -9.25 3.51
CA ASP A 173 10.46 -10.48 3.43
C ASP A 173 9.51 -11.68 3.29
N LEU A 174 9.62 -12.45 2.22
CA LEU A 174 8.72 -13.55 1.92
C LEU A 174 9.17 -14.89 2.51
N GLU A 175 10.39 -15.02 3.02
CA GLU A 175 10.87 -16.29 3.53
C GLU A 175 10.00 -16.87 4.65
N PRO A 176 9.57 -16.10 5.67
CA PRO A 176 8.67 -16.62 6.68
C PRO A 176 7.33 -17.10 6.11
N VAL A 177 6.83 -16.43 5.06
CA VAL A 177 5.54 -16.74 4.42
C VAL A 177 5.51 -18.15 3.85
N LEU A 178 6.65 -18.68 3.39
CA LEU A 178 6.78 -20.05 2.87
C LEU A 178 6.30 -21.11 3.88
N ARG A 179 6.37 -20.81 5.18
CA ARG A 179 6.07 -21.74 6.27
C ARG A 179 4.71 -21.50 6.91
N THR A 180 3.89 -20.62 6.34
CA THR A 180 2.53 -20.31 6.81
C THR A 180 1.46 -20.96 5.96
N SER A 181 0.23 -21.09 6.49
CA SER A 181 -0.94 -21.53 5.72
C SER A 181 -1.31 -20.57 4.58
N VAL A 182 -0.84 -19.35 4.64
CA VAL A 182 -1.04 -18.36 3.57
C VAL A 182 -0.43 -18.86 2.26
N ASN A 183 0.71 -19.57 2.33
CA ASN A 183 1.40 -20.08 1.16
C ASN A 183 0.66 -21.17 0.39
N GLU A 184 -0.35 -21.80 0.99
CA GLU A 184 -1.23 -22.76 0.27
C GLU A 184 -1.96 -22.10 -0.90
N ALA A 185 -2.23 -20.81 -0.84
CA ALA A 185 -2.83 -20.05 -1.94
C ALA A 185 -1.79 -19.32 -2.81
N LEU A 186 -0.63 -18.96 -2.26
CA LEU A 186 0.38 -18.19 -2.98
C LEU A 186 1.29 -19.08 -3.83
N HIS A 187 1.48 -20.35 -3.43
CA HIS A 187 2.38 -21.31 -4.07
C HIS A 187 3.82 -20.80 -4.22
N LEU A 188 4.28 -19.93 -3.30
CA LEU A 188 5.65 -19.42 -3.30
C LEU A 188 6.66 -20.53 -3.06
N ARG A 189 7.79 -20.44 -3.72
CA ARG A 189 8.94 -21.33 -3.59
C ARG A 189 10.15 -20.56 -3.10
N GLY A 190 11.21 -21.24 -2.68
CA GLY A 190 12.45 -20.60 -2.24
C GLY A 190 13.06 -19.66 -3.28
N GLU A 191 12.93 -20.01 -4.57
CA GLU A 191 13.41 -19.21 -5.70
C GLU A 191 12.68 -17.87 -5.88
N ASP A 192 11.44 -17.75 -5.37
CA ASP A 192 10.64 -16.53 -5.43
C ASP A 192 11.03 -15.52 -4.35
N VAL A 193 11.69 -15.98 -3.28
CA VAL A 193 11.93 -15.19 -2.09
C VAL A 193 12.81 -13.97 -2.38
N GLU A 194 13.97 -14.18 -2.98
CA GLU A 194 14.91 -13.08 -3.24
C GLU A 194 14.34 -12.04 -4.22
N PRO A 195 13.84 -12.43 -5.42
CA PRO A 195 13.38 -11.45 -6.41
C PRO A 195 12.10 -10.71 -6.00
N LEU A 196 11.28 -11.29 -5.11
CA LEU A 196 9.99 -10.72 -4.71
C LEU A 196 9.98 -10.18 -3.27
N SER A 197 11.09 -10.20 -2.54
CA SER A 197 11.18 -9.60 -1.19
C SER A 197 11.83 -8.24 -1.24
N PRO A 198 11.13 -7.14 -0.93
CA PRO A 198 11.72 -5.80 -0.89
C PRO A 198 12.97 -5.68 0.00
N LEU A 199 13.11 -6.50 1.03
CA LEU A 199 14.29 -6.50 1.92
C LEU A 199 15.47 -7.33 1.39
N ARG A 200 15.26 -8.19 0.39
CA ARG A 200 16.29 -9.09 -0.15
C ARG A 200 16.71 -8.71 -1.57
N ARG A 201 15.75 -8.26 -2.37
CA ARG A 201 15.99 -7.84 -3.74
C ARG A 201 17.00 -6.69 -3.76
N GLY A 202 18.00 -6.82 -4.66
CA GLY A 202 18.94 -5.76 -4.95
C GLY A 202 18.28 -4.51 -5.54
N GLY A 203 19.05 -3.44 -5.65
CA GLY A 203 18.57 -2.14 -6.08
C GLY A 203 18.34 -1.19 -4.91
N ARG A 204 17.89 0.03 -5.20
CA ARG A 204 17.63 1.09 -4.24
C ARG A 204 16.14 1.41 -4.19
N LEU A 205 15.63 1.78 -3.03
CA LEU A 205 14.27 2.30 -2.86
C LEU A 205 14.21 3.73 -3.42
N HIS A 206 13.71 3.88 -4.65
CA HIS A 206 13.60 5.18 -5.31
C HIS A 206 12.37 5.94 -4.82
N CYS A 207 12.55 6.75 -3.81
CA CYS A 207 11.56 7.72 -3.32
C CYS A 207 12.28 8.93 -2.74
N SER A 208 11.61 10.09 -2.75
CA SER A 208 12.17 11.33 -2.21
C SER A 208 12.01 11.42 -0.69
N ARG A 209 10.93 10.85 -0.15
CA ARG A 209 10.64 10.75 1.27
C ARG A 209 9.84 9.48 1.54
N LEU A 210 10.06 8.86 2.69
CA LEU A 210 9.37 7.64 3.10
C LEU A 210 8.77 7.77 4.50
N LEU A 211 7.51 7.37 4.64
CA LEU A 211 6.88 7.07 5.91
C LEU A 211 6.70 5.55 6.02
N VAL A 212 7.21 4.94 7.07
CA VAL A 212 6.92 3.54 7.42
C VAL A 212 6.11 3.53 8.70
N ALA A 213 4.95 2.87 8.68
CA ALA A 213 4.10 2.76 9.86
C ALA A 213 3.71 1.30 10.13
N VAL A 214 3.51 0.97 11.42
CA VAL A 214 3.09 -0.35 11.89
C VAL A 214 2.24 -0.18 13.15
N GLY A 215 1.32 -1.11 13.42
CA GLY A 215 0.57 -1.13 14.67
C GLY A 215 1.46 -1.53 15.85
N GLN A 216 1.32 -0.88 17.00
CA GLN A 216 2.07 -1.19 18.21
C GLN A 216 1.77 -2.62 18.72
N ASP A 217 0.54 -3.07 18.56
CA ASP A 217 0.04 -4.37 19.04
C ASP A 217 0.24 -5.50 18.01
N GLU A 218 0.94 -5.22 16.91
CA GLU A 218 1.35 -6.27 15.96
C GLU A 218 2.48 -7.13 16.54
N PRO A 219 2.61 -8.39 16.09
CA PRO A 219 3.74 -9.25 16.45
C PRO A 219 5.08 -8.58 16.20
N ASP A 220 6.08 -8.88 17.05
CA ASP A 220 7.42 -8.28 16.95
C ASP A 220 8.07 -8.52 15.58
N ALA A 221 7.76 -9.63 14.93
CA ALA A 221 8.22 -9.94 13.58
C ALA A 221 7.79 -8.88 12.54
N TRP A 222 6.54 -8.40 12.60
CA TRP A 222 6.05 -7.31 11.74
C TRP A 222 6.73 -5.98 12.03
N LYS A 223 6.87 -5.64 13.32
CA LYS A 223 7.59 -4.43 13.73
C LYS A 223 9.05 -4.46 13.30
N ALA A 224 9.71 -5.61 13.48
CA ALA A 224 11.09 -5.80 13.04
C ALA A 224 11.24 -5.65 11.52
N MET A 225 10.33 -6.23 10.74
CA MET A 225 10.34 -6.12 9.28
C MET A 225 10.12 -4.67 8.82
N SER A 226 9.20 -3.94 9.47
CA SER A 226 8.95 -2.52 9.21
C SER A 226 10.14 -1.63 9.60
N ARG A 227 10.83 -1.92 10.71
CA ARG A 227 12.07 -1.21 11.08
C ARG A 227 13.18 -1.47 10.07
N ARG A 228 13.34 -2.71 9.59
CA ARG A 228 14.37 -3.08 8.60
C ARG A 228 14.20 -2.33 7.27
N ILE A 229 12.97 -2.19 6.76
CA ILE A 229 12.73 -1.44 5.50
C ILE A 229 13.00 0.06 5.70
N ALA A 230 12.65 0.64 6.87
CA ALA A 230 12.98 2.01 7.21
C ALA A 230 14.50 2.22 7.31
N GLN A 231 15.21 1.32 7.99
CA GLN A 231 16.68 1.36 8.11
C GLN A 231 17.37 1.24 6.75
N ARG A 232 16.84 0.38 5.85
CA ARG A 232 17.32 0.28 4.48
C ARG A 232 17.20 1.63 3.76
N ALA A 233 16.04 2.26 3.80
CA ALA A 233 15.82 3.56 3.17
C ALA A 233 16.75 4.66 3.72
N ILE A 234 16.94 4.70 5.05
CA ILE A 234 17.86 5.63 5.71
C ILE A 234 19.31 5.36 5.26
N GLY A 235 19.73 4.09 5.23
CA GLY A 235 21.07 3.70 4.75
C GLY A 235 21.31 4.04 3.27
N GLU A 236 20.25 4.13 2.48
CA GLU A 236 20.26 4.56 1.09
C GLU A 236 20.16 6.10 0.94
N GLY A 237 20.08 6.86 2.05
CA GLY A 237 20.05 8.33 2.09
C GLY A 237 18.64 8.93 1.87
N THR A 238 17.58 8.15 2.04
CA THR A 238 16.20 8.66 1.96
C THR A 238 15.78 9.28 3.29
N ASP A 239 15.10 10.44 3.25
CA ASP A 239 14.39 11.01 4.40
C ASP A 239 13.26 10.06 4.81
N CYS A 240 13.42 9.37 5.92
CA CYS A 240 12.50 8.31 6.36
C CYS A 240 12.03 8.52 7.79
N ALA A 241 10.72 8.58 7.97
CA ALA A 241 10.07 8.54 9.29
C ALA A 241 9.53 7.13 9.57
N TYR A 242 9.69 6.66 10.81
CA TYR A 242 9.09 5.41 11.31
C TYR A 242 8.10 5.70 12.43
N LEU A 243 6.89 5.14 12.32
CA LEU A 243 5.82 5.32 13.31
C LEU A 243 5.29 3.97 13.81
N GLU A 244 5.22 3.79 15.12
CA GLU A 244 4.35 2.80 15.75
C GLU A 244 3.05 3.48 16.20
N ILE A 245 1.91 2.93 15.79
CA ILE A 245 0.60 3.49 16.08
C ILE A 245 0.04 2.78 17.30
N ALA A 246 -0.07 3.52 18.39
CA ALA A 246 -0.47 3.00 19.70
C ALA A 246 -1.88 2.37 19.66
N GLY A 247 -2.03 1.21 20.29
CA GLY A 247 -3.30 0.50 20.42
C GLY A 247 -3.85 -0.08 19.10
N CYS A 248 -3.01 -0.18 18.07
CA CYS A 248 -3.39 -0.72 16.78
C CYS A 248 -2.72 -2.06 16.52
N ASP A 249 -3.50 -3.03 16.08
CA ASP A 249 -3.08 -4.28 15.46
C ASP A 249 -2.97 -4.13 13.94
N HIS A 250 -2.69 -5.23 13.23
CA HIS A 250 -2.53 -5.26 11.76
C HIS A 250 -3.75 -4.75 10.98
N PHE A 251 -4.96 -4.88 11.51
CA PHE A 251 -6.19 -4.45 10.83
C PHE A 251 -6.61 -3.05 11.23
N SER A 252 -6.57 -2.74 12.51
CA SER A 252 -6.95 -1.42 13.01
C SER A 252 -5.99 -0.31 12.58
N VAL A 253 -4.67 -0.59 12.43
CA VAL A 253 -3.73 0.38 11.86
C VAL A 253 -4.11 0.80 10.44
N ASN A 254 -4.69 -0.12 9.65
CA ASN A 254 -5.20 0.24 8.32
C ASN A 254 -6.44 1.12 8.40
N THR A 255 -7.32 0.87 9.36
CA THR A 255 -8.52 1.69 9.58
C THR A 255 -8.17 3.11 10.01
N GLU A 256 -7.03 3.30 10.71
CA GLU A 256 -6.49 4.63 11.05
C GLU A 256 -6.24 5.52 9.83
N LEU A 257 -6.01 4.94 8.63
CA LEU A 257 -5.87 5.71 7.38
C LEU A 257 -7.14 6.45 6.97
N GLY A 258 -8.32 6.00 7.40
CA GLY A 258 -9.61 6.62 7.11
C GLY A 258 -10.09 7.58 8.20
N LEU A 259 -9.38 7.68 9.33
CA LEU A 259 -9.73 8.53 10.46
C LEU A 259 -8.96 9.87 10.39
N ASP A 260 -9.36 10.82 11.22
CA ASP A 260 -8.55 12.00 11.48
C ASP A 260 -7.56 11.73 12.64
N GLY A 261 -6.81 10.62 12.49
CA GLY A 261 -5.83 10.15 13.45
C GLY A 261 -4.39 10.59 13.10
N ARG A 262 -3.44 10.15 13.92
CA ARG A 262 -2.01 10.46 13.72
C ARG A 262 -1.50 9.93 12.38
N LEU A 263 -1.87 8.70 12.02
CA LEU A 263 -1.40 8.07 10.78
C LEU A 263 -2.00 8.76 9.55
N ALA A 264 -3.31 9.00 9.53
CA ALA A 264 -3.96 9.68 8.41
C ALA A 264 -3.39 11.08 8.16
N ARG A 265 -3.18 11.87 9.22
CA ARG A 265 -2.55 13.19 9.11
C ARG A 265 -1.11 13.11 8.61
N ALA A 266 -0.32 12.15 9.09
CA ALA A 266 1.06 11.96 8.64
C ALA A 266 1.13 11.59 7.15
N VAL A 267 0.23 10.72 6.67
CA VAL A 267 0.15 10.34 5.25
C VAL A 267 -0.35 11.52 4.39
N ALA A 268 -1.41 12.22 4.82
CA ALA A 268 -1.94 13.37 4.09
C ALA A 268 -0.92 14.52 4.00
N ALA A 269 -0.11 14.73 5.04
CA ALA A 269 0.95 15.75 5.04
C ALA A 269 2.02 15.51 3.94
N LEU A 270 2.19 14.26 3.49
CA LEU A 270 3.09 13.95 2.38
C LEU A 270 2.60 14.54 1.04
N THR A 271 1.30 14.85 0.92
CA THR A 271 0.71 15.48 -0.27
C THR A 271 0.56 17.01 -0.12
N GLN A 272 1.04 17.56 0.98
CA GLN A 272 1.11 19.00 1.17
C GLN A 272 2.51 19.44 0.76
N ALA A 273 2.61 20.24 -0.28
CA ALA A 273 3.88 20.67 -0.82
C ALA A 273 4.77 21.31 0.26
N SER A 274 6.01 20.87 0.36
CA SER A 274 7.07 21.79 0.78
C SER A 274 7.19 22.82 -0.34
N THR A 275 6.68 24.01 -0.10
CA THR A 275 6.96 25.19 -0.91
C THR A 275 8.44 25.46 -0.93
#